data_cfc9b9653eaef47afbab3fb5b5f1ab00
#
_entry.id   cfc9b9653eaef47afbab3fb5b5f1ab00
#
_cell.length_a   1.000
_cell.length_b   1.000
_cell.length_c   1.000
_cell.angle_alpha   90.00
_cell.angle_beta   90.00
_cell.angle_gamma   90.00
#
_symmetry.space_group_name_H-M   'P 1'
#
loop_
_entity.id
_entity.type
_entity.pdbx_description
1 polymer ?
#
loop_
_entity_poly.entity_id
_entity_poly.type
_entity_poly.pdbx_seq_one_letter_code
_entity_poly.pdbx_strand_id
1 'polypeptide(L)'
;MPVASVLVRTSLLVASPSSSLAILDSCHRSPSLQGLSLLNSDAERHWREQKAANHGKRLFQAFDTVVRLRRIHRQPGASQYKESLIRTRDGAMTKDDYELWTQHNLTDADACDLSTEQRIAFNRLPHLFAENAGAGERNGFEVGQAATQASTSILRVASQDTSGAASEQAQDNYGQLRRVLHLTRGAPVMLLSNLRTKANLVNGAMGALIAVELTPGATSGTGDLPTSVAATDVRYVIVDIPKYTGPTFFADHPTWVVVRPLPVRHKRIKKWVRIQLPLALAYGITIHKS
;
A
#
# COMPACT_ATOMS: atom_id res chain seq x y z
N MET A 1 -18.16 14.74 7.57
CA MET A 1 -18.18 13.27 7.60
C MET A 1 -17.01 12.77 6.79
N PRO A 2 -16.11 11.91 7.28
CA PRO A 2 -15.00 11.45 6.47
C PRO A 2 -15.52 10.52 5.39
N VAL A 3 -15.32 10.88 4.13
CA VAL A 3 -15.49 9.99 2.99
C VAL A 3 -14.31 9.02 3.00
N ALA A 4 -14.49 7.88 3.67
CA ALA A 4 -13.50 6.80 3.61
C ALA A 4 -13.64 6.13 2.25
N SER A 5 -12.66 6.30 1.39
CA SER A 5 -12.48 5.46 0.20
C SER A 5 -12.23 4.03 0.65
N VAL A 6 -13.20 3.14 0.43
CA VAL A 6 -13.12 1.76 0.89
C VAL A 6 -13.06 0.82 -0.30
N LEU A 7 -11.97 0.12 -0.40
CA LEU A 7 -11.82 -1.06 -1.24
C LEU A 7 -12.39 -2.28 -0.52
N VAL A 8 -13.41 -2.89 -1.12
CA VAL A 8 -13.97 -4.16 -0.63
C VAL A 8 -13.14 -5.32 -1.20
N ARG A 9 -12.32 -5.93 -0.37
CA ARG A 9 -11.75 -7.24 -0.68
C ARG A 9 -12.83 -8.30 -0.46
N THR A 10 -13.23 -8.97 -1.52
CA THR A 10 -14.08 -10.17 -1.43
C THR A 10 -13.18 -11.39 -1.55
N SER A 11 -13.00 -12.11 -0.47
CA SER A 11 -12.28 -13.40 -0.49
C SER A 11 -13.27 -14.51 -0.80
N LEU A 12 -12.98 -15.30 -1.82
CA LEU A 12 -13.69 -16.52 -2.12
C LEU A 12 -13.01 -17.67 -1.41
N LEU A 13 -13.70 -18.31 -0.48
CA LEU A 13 -13.26 -19.53 0.18
C LEU A 13 -13.75 -20.73 -0.64
N VAL A 14 -12.82 -21.52 -1.14
CA VAL A 14 -13.10 -22.74 -1.89
C VAL A 14 -12.60 -23.92 -1.07
N ALA A 15 -13.47 -24.82 -0.69
CA ALA A 15 -13.13 -26.02 0.05
C ALA A 15 -13.24 -27.26 -0.86
N SER A 16 -12.26 -28.15 -0.76
CA SER A 16 -12.31 -29.47 -1.40
C SER A 16 -12.83 -30.52 -0.42
N PRO A 17 -13.38 -31.66 -0.91
CA PRO A 17 -13.84 -32.74 -0.06
C PRO A 17 -12.75 -33.37 0.83
N SER A 18 -11.47 -33.10 0.54
CA SER A 18 -10.30 -33.58 1.28
C SER A 18 -9.80 -32.64 2.38
N SER A 19 -10.63 -31.71 2.87
CA SER A 19 -10.33 -30.80 4.00
C SER A 19 -9.23 -29.76 3.77
N SER A 20 -8.81 -29.51 2.55
CA SER A 20 -7.87 -28.44 2.22
C SER A 20 -8.63 -27.14 1.94
N LEU A 21 -8.43 -26.13 2.79
CA LEU A 21 -9.02 -24.80 2.63
C LEU A 21 -8.15 -23.97 1.71
N ALA A 22 -8.63 -23.56 0.54
CA ALA A 22 -7.98 -22.63 -0.35
C ALA A 22 -8.67 -21.27 -0.28
N ILE A 23 -7.92 -20.21 0.03
CA ILE A 23 -8.39 -18.83 -0.02
C ILE A 23 -7.98 -18.25 -1.36
N LEU A 24 -8.96 -17.97 -2.20
CA LEU A 24 -8.76 -17.27 -3.47
C LEU A 24 -9.15 -15.80 -3.27
N ASP A 25 -8.17 -14.92 -3.36
CA ASP A 25 -8.38 -13.49 -3.33
C ASP A 25 -8.82 -13.04 -4.73
N SER A 26 -10.09 -12.67 -4.88
CA SER A 26 -10.71 -12.34 -6.17
C SER A 26 -10.14 -11.05 -6.82
N CYS A 27 -9.35 -10.27 -6.07
CA CYS A 27 -8.72 -9.04 -6.57
C CYS A 27 -7.29 -9.23 -7.07
N HIS A 28 -6.68 -10.38 -6.86
CA HIS A 28 -5.32 -10.63 -7.30
C HIS A 28 -5.30 -11.71 -8.39
N ARG A 29 -5.57 -11.29 -9.61
CA ARG A 29 -4.85 -11.93 -10.70
C ARG A 29 -3.40 -11.41 -10.61
N SER A 30 -2.54 -12.16 -9.93
CA SER A 30 -1.11 -11.90 -10.07
C SER A 30 -0.74 -11.96 -11.56
N PRO A 31 0.29 -11.24 -12.03
CA PRO A 31 0.75 -11.36 -13.42
C PRO A 31 0.96 -12.81 -13.87
N SER A 32 1.27 -13.72 -12.94
CA SER A 32 1.34 -15.16 -13.18
C SER A 32 -0.02 -15.81 -13.47
N LEU A 33 -1.11 -15.31 -12.89
CA LEU A 33 -2.47 -15.79 -13.18
C LEU A 33 -3.08 -15.13 -14.42
N GLN A 34 -2.69 -13.91 -14.75
CA GLN A 34 -3.05 -13.28 -16.03
C GLN A 34 -2.40 -14.00 -17.21
N GLY A 35 -1.15 -14.48 -17.06
CA GLY A 35 -0.51 -15.37 -18.03
C GLY A 35 -1.23 -16.70 -18.22
N LEU A 36 -2.02 -17.15 -17.24
CA LEU A 36 -2.83 -18.35 -17.30
C LEU A 36 -4.09 -18.21 -18.15
N SER A 37 -4.60 -16.99 -18.34
CA SER A 37 -5.80 -16.73 -19.14
C SER A 37 -5.50 -16.33 -20.58
N LEU A 38 -4.29 -15.95 -20.89
CA LEU A 38 -3.85 -15.56 -22.22
C LEU A 38 -3.03 -16.70 -22.83
N LEU A 39 -3.72 -17.56 -23.53
CA LEU A 39 -3.14 -18.47 -24.52
C LEU A 39 -2.54 -17.62 -25.65
N ASN A 40 -1.33 -17.13 -25.49
CA ASN A 40 -0.60 -16.53 -26.56
C ASN A 40 0.69 -17.30 -26.81
N SER A 41 0.88 -17.57 -28.06
CA SER A 41 1.71 -18.50 -28.80
C SER A 41 3.21 -18.25 -28.78
N ASP A 42 3.80 -17.73 -27.72
CA ASP A 42 5.26 -17.69 -27.58
C ASP A 42 5.73 -19.02 -26.95
N ALA A 43 5.75 -20.02 -27.78
CA ALA A 43 5.77 -21.43 -27.41
C ALA A 43 7.05 -21.96 -26.74
N GLU A 44 8.14 -21.19 -26.62
CA GLU A 44 9.45 -21.76 -26.20
C GLU A 44 9.90 -21.39 -24.80
N ARG A 45 9.32 -20.38 -24.18
CA ARG A 45 9.76 -19.96 -22.84
C ARG A 45 8.99 -20.63 -21.70
N HIS A 46 7.83 -21.24 -21.94
CA HIS A 46 6.81 -21.46 -20.89
C HIS A 46 6.19 -22.84 -20.76
N TRP A 47 6.73 -23.89 -21.35
CA TRP A 47 6.09 -25.22 -21.20
C TRP A 47 5.97 -25.70 -19.74
N ARG A 48 6.92 -25.34 -18.86
CA ARG A 48 6.85 -25.67 -17.43
C ARG A 48 5.81 -24.81 -16.71
N GLU A 49 5.75 -23.53 -17.03
CA GLU A 49 4.75 -22.61 -16.50
C GLU A 49 3.36 -22.97 -17.02
N GLN A 50 3.25 -23.34 -18.28
CA GLN A 50 2.00 -23.79 -18.90
C GLN A 50 1.50 -25.12 -18.31
N LYS A 51 2.43 -26.05 -18.00
CA LYS A 51 2.07 -27.31 -17.32
C LYS A 51 1.59 -27.07 -15.90
N ALA A 52 2.23 -26.19 -15.14
CA ALA A 52 1.81 -25.77 -13.81
C ALA A 52 0.47 -25.03 -13.85
N ALA A 53 0.27 -24.18 -14.85
CA ALA A 53 -0.95 -23.46 -15.11
C ALA A 53 -2.13 -24.39 -15.39
N ASN A 54 -1.95 -25.36 -16.30
CA ASN A 54 -2.96 -26.34 -16.63
C ASN A 54 -3.29 -27.27 -15.45
N HIS A 55 -2.29 -27.57 -14.62
CA HIS A 55 -2.50 -28.32 -13.38
C HIS A 55 -3.33 -27.49 -12.37
N GLY A 56 -2.98 -26.23 -12.16
CA GLY A 56 -3.75 -25.31 -11.32
C GLY A 56 -5.19 -25.14 -11.78
N LYS A 57 -5.40 -25.00 -13.11
CA LYS A 57 -6.75 -24.93 -13.67
C LYS A 57 -7.57 -26.20 -13.40
N ARG A 58 -6.98 -27.39 -13.55
CA ARG A 58 -7.65 -28.66 -13.23
C ARG A 58 -7.97 -28.78 -11.74
N LEU A 59 -7.06 -28.38 -10.86
CA LEU A 59 -7.32 -28.36 -9.42
C LEU A 59 -8.45 -27.38 -9.09
N PHE A 60 -8.47 -26.21 -9.69
CA PHE A 60 -9.56 -25.24 -9.50
C PHE A 60 -10.90 -25.78 -9.96
N GLN A 61 -10.94 -26.45 -11.11
CA GLN A 61 -12.17 -27.05 -11.65
C GLN A 61 -12.64 -28.29 -10.86
N ALA A 62 -11.77 -28.90 -10.06
CA ALA A 62 -12.11 -30.01 -9.19
C ALA A 62 -12.83 -29.61 -7.88
N PHE A 63 -12.88 -28.29 -7.57
CA PHE A 63 -13.68 -27.82 -6.44
C PHE A 63 -15.16 -27.84 -6.80
N ASP A 64 -15.93 -28.55 -6.03
CA ASP A 64 -17.39 -28.70 -6.18
C ASP A 64 -18.19 -27.81 -5.22
N THR A 65 -17.51 -27.27 -4.20
CA THR A 65 -18.16 -26.48 -3.17
C THR A 65 -17.53 -25.07 -3.08
N VAL A 66 -18.37 -24.04 -3.13
CA VAL A 66 -17.98 -22.65 -3.01
C VAL A 66 -18.65 -22.01 -1.81
N VAL A 67 -17.86 -21.47 -0.88
CA VAL A 67 -18.36 -20.70 0.26
C VAL A 67 -18.15 -19.22 -0.02
N ARG A 68 -19.24 -18.47 -0.18
CA ARG A 68 -19.22 -17.02 -0.40
C ARG A 68 -19.42 -16.28 0.92
N LEU A 69 -18.38 -15.52 1.35
CA LEU A 69 -18.50 -14.62 2.50
C LEU A 69 -19.37 -13.41 2.12
N ARG A 70 -20.49 -13.22 2.83
CA ARG A 70 -21.46 -12.16 2.53
C ARG A 70 -21.32 -10.94 3.45
N ARG A 71 -20.73 -11.10 4.65
CA ARG A 71 -20.63 -10.02 5.62
C ARG A 71 -19.47 -9.10 5.28
N ILE A 72 -19.77 -7.82 5.10
CA ILE A 72 -18.78 -6.77 4.86
C ILE A 72 -18.45 -6.13 6.21
N HIS A 73 -17.22 -6.35 6.70
CA HIS A 73 -16.76 -5.82 7.98
C HIS A 73 -16.19 -4.41 7.91
N ARG A 74 -15.69 -3.99 6.74
CA ARG A 74 -15.03 -2.68 6.56
C ARG A 74 -15.99 -1.50 6.52
N GLN A 75 -17.26 -1.75 6.21
CA GLN A 75 -18.32 -0.74 6.19
C GLN A 75 -19.47 -1.23 7.06
N PRO A 76 -19.43 -0.94 8.37
CA PRO A 76 -20.55 -1.28 9.25
C PRO A 76 -21.78 -0.44 8.87
N GLY A 77 -22.96 -1.05 9.00
CA GLY A 77 -24.24 -0.39 8.68
C GLY A 77 -24.68 -0.56 7.23
N ALA A 78 -25.91 -0.13 6.96
CA ALA A 78 -26.46 -0.01 5.63
C ALA A 78 -26.19 1.41 5.10
N SER A 79 -25.65 1.54 3.90
CA SER A 79 -25.50 2.81 3.21
C SER A 79 -25.67 2.59 1.72
N GLN A 80 -26.25 3.58 1.04
CA GLN A 80 -26.41 3.57 -0.42
C GLN A 80 -25.06 3.34 -1.12
N TYR A 81 -23.98 3.95 -0.60
CA TYR A 81 -22.63 3.76 -1.11
C TYR A 81 -22.15 2.31 -1.01
N LYS A 82 -22.40 1.63 0.11
CA LYS A 82 -22.06 0.21 0.29
C LYS A 82 -22.79 -0.69 -0.70
N GLU A 83 -24.08 -0.42 -0.90
CA GLU A 83 -24.90 -1.18 -1.85
C GLU A 83 -24.45 -0.95 -3.29
N SER A 84 -24.10 0.30 -3.66
CA SER A 84 -23.54 0.60 -4.98
C SER A 84 -22.22 -0.12 -5.23
N LEU A 85 -21.32 -0.22 -4.22
CA LEU A 85 -20.09 -1.00 -4.30
C LEU A 85 -20.35 -2.49 -4.56
N ILE A 86 -21.37 -3.06 -3.91
CA ILE A 86 -21.75 -4.46 -4.10
C ILE A 86 -22.26 -4.67 -5.53
N ARG A 87 -23.15 -3.80 -6.02
CA ARG A 87 -23.68 -3.86 -7.39
C ARG A 87 -22.55 -3.69 -8.41
N THR A 88 -21.64 -2.74 -8.20
CA THR A 88 -20.48 -2.55 -9.07
C THR A 88 -19.59 -3.79 -9.13
N ARG A 89 -19.32 -4.41 -7.98
CA ARG A 89 -18.56 -5.67 -7.92
C ARG A 89 -19.21 -6.79 -8.72
N ASP A 90 -20.53 -6.89 -8.64
CA ASP A 90 -21.29 -7.95 -9.28
C ASP A 90 -21.64 -7.62 -10.76
N GLY A 91 -21.15 -6.48 -11.30
CA GLY A 91 -21.40 -6.02 -12.66
C GLY A 91 -22.83 -5.51 -12.91
N ALA A 92 -23.56 -5.20 -11.83
CA ALA A 92 -24.96 -4.78 -11.83
C ALA A 92 -25.13 -3.30 -11.45
N MET A 93 -24.14 -2.47 -11.76
CA MET A 93 -24.18 -1.02 -11.48
C MET A 93 -25.37 -0.35 -12.19
N THR A 94 -26.12 0.48 -11.47
CA THR A 94 -27.25 1.23 -11.99
C THR A 94 -26.84 2.66 -12.37
N LYS A 95 -27.74 3.40 -13.03
CA LYS A 95 -27.55 4.82 -13.33
C LYS A 95 -27.42 5.64 -12.05
N ASP A 96 -28.26 5.36 -11.05
CA ASP A 96 -28.22 6.05 -9.76
C ASP A 96 -26.90 5.82 -9.02
N ASP A 97 -26.30 4.63 -9.16
CA ASP A 97 -24.97 4.37 -8.62
C ASP A 97 -23.89 5.20 -9.30
N TYR A 98 -23.98 5.35 -10.62
CA TYR A 98 -23.07 6.20 -11.37
C TYR A 98 -23.20 7.67 -10.96
N GLU A 99 -24.43 8.18 -10.84
CA GLU A 99 -24.71 9.53 -10.36
C GLU A 99 -24.18 9.73 -8.93
N LEU A 100 -24.41 8.78 -8.02
CA LEU A 100 -23.86 8.81 -6.67
C LEU A 100 -22.32 8.91 -6.66
N TRP A 101 -21.64 8.23 -7.58
CA TRP A 101 -20.18 8.21 -7.62
C TRP A 101 -19.60 9.47 -8.28
N THR A 102 -20.32 10.07 -9.21
CA THR A 102 -19.86 11.24 -9.98
C THR A 102 -20.24 12.58 -9.35
N GLN A 103 -21.18 12.62 -8.40
CA GLN A 103 -21.61 13.87 -7.74
C GLN A 103 -20.47 14.62 -7.01
N HIS A 104 -19.32 13.98 -6.79
CA HIS A 104 -18.12 14.59 -6.21
C HIS A 104 -16.96 14.63 -7.22
N ASN A 105 -17.25 14.74 -8.50
CA ASN A 105 -16.24 14.88 -9.53
C ASN A 105 -15.61 16.28 -9.46
N LEU A 106 -14.36 16.36 -8.99
CA LEU A 106 -13.62 17.63 -8.83
C LEU A 106 -13.15 18.26 -10.14
N THR A 107 -13.15 17.49 -11.24
CA THR A 107 -12.76 18.02 -12.56
C THR A 107 -13.88 18.80 -13.24
N ASP A 108 -15.10 18.60 -12.78
CA ASP A 108 -16.26 19.34 -13.25
C ASP A 108 -16.63 20.42 -12.20
N ALA A 109 -16.23 21.65 -12.48
CA ALA A 109 -16.44 22.77 -11.57
C ALA A 109 -17.93 23.04 -11.28
N ASP A 110 -18.79 22.72 -12.26
CA ASP A 110 -20.24 22.95 -12.16
C ASP A 110 -20.97 21.79 -11.46
N ALA A 111 -20.35 20.60 -11.41
CA ALA A 111 -20.95 19.41 -10.79
C ALA A 111 -20.55 19.21 -9.32
N CYS A 112 -19.68 20.06 -8.77
CA CYS A 112 -19.12 19.86 -7.44
C CYS A 112 -19.42 21.01 -6.49
N ASP A 113 -20.40 20.81 -5.62
CA ASP A 113 -20.87 21.76 -4.58
C ASP A 113 -19.98 21.81 -3.33
N LEU A 114 -18.68 21.48 -3.45
CA LEU A 114 -17.75 21.50 -2.33
C LEU A 114 -17.31 22.92 -1.98
N SER A 115 -17.43 23.27 -0.71
CA SER A 115 -16.83 24.50 -0.19
C SER A 115 -15.31 24.50 -0.33
N THR A 116 -14.69 25.68 -0.28
CA THR A 116 -13.22 25.80 -0.31
C THR A 116 -12.55 24.96 0.79
N GLU A 117 -13.14 24.92 1.99
CA GLU A 117 -12.64 24.13 3.12
C GLU A 117 -12.71 22.63 2.84
N GLN A 118 -13.82 22.17 2.25
CA GLN A 118 -13.98 20.78 1.85
C GLN A 118 -12.98 20.38 0.76
N ARG A 119 -12.70 21.26 -0.22
CA ARG A 119 -11.69 21.03 -1.26
C ARG A 119 -10.29 20.93 -0.65
N ILE A 120 -9.93 21.79 0.29
CA ILE A 120 -8.66 21.73 1.01
C ILE A 120 -8.57 20.43 1.81
N ALA A 121 -9.62 20.04 2.53
CA ALA A 121 -9.66 18.79 3.28
C ALA A 121 -9.50 17.58 2.36
N PHE A 122 -10.18 17.57 1.21
CA PHE A 122 -10.09 16.50 0.21
C PHE A 122 -8.67 16.37 -0.36
N ASN A 123 -8.02 17.49 -0.70
CA ASN A 123 -6.66 17.47 -1.24
C ASN A 123 -5.61 16.95 -0.25
N ARG A 124 -5.90 16.98 1.05
CA ARG A 124 -5.05 16.39 2.09
C ARG A 124 -5.22 14.89 2.27
N LEU A 125 -6.29 14.31 1.69
CA LEU A 125 -6.52 12.87 1.74
C LEU A 125 -5.60 12.14 0.76
N PRO A 126 -5.29 10.86 1.03
CA PRO A 126 -4.57 10.02 0.08
C PRO A 126 -5.36 9.86 -1.23
N HIS A 127 -4.71 10.11 -2.35
CA HIS A 127 -5.30 9.94 -3.66
C HIS A 127 -5.06 8.52 -4.17
N LEU A 128 -6.11 7.91 -4.73
CA LEU A 128 -6.03 6.56 -5.29
C LEU A 128 -5.69 6.63 -6.78
N PHE A 129 -4.70 5.85 -7.18
CA PHE A 129 -4.26 5.70 -8.56
C PHE A 129 -4.40 4.26 -9.04
N ALA A 130 -4.70 4.09 -10.33
CA ALA A 130 -4.72 2.77 -10.96
C ALA A 130 -3.30 2.18 -11.05
N GLU A 131 -2.30 3.03 -11.30
CA GLU A 131 -0.92 2.63 -11.55
C GLU A 131 0.07 3.22 -10.53
N ASN A 132 1.19 2.50 -10.32
CA ASN A 132 2.25 2.95 -9.43
C ASN A 132 2.97 4.21 -9.92
N ALA A 133 2.99 4.47 -11.24
CA ALA A 133 3.61 5.65 -11.82
C ALA A 133 2.91 6.93 -11.34
N GLY A 134 1.60 7.04 -11.54
CA GLY A 134 0.83 8.21 -11.10
C GLY A 134 0.87 8.44 -9.59
N ALA A 135 0.80 7.35 -8.79
CA ALA A 135 1.00 7.45 -7.35
C ALA A 135 2.41 7.94 -6.98
N GLY A 136 3.42 7.52 -7.75
CA GLY A 136 4.81 7.95 -7.57
C GLY A 136 5.01 9.42 -7.88
N GLU A 137 4.48 9.90 -9.00
CA GLU A 137 4.52 11.31 -9.40
C GLU A 137 3.84 12.22 -8.38
N ARG A 138 2.63 11.84 -7.94
CA ARG A 138 1.92 12.58 -6.88
C ARG A 138 2.74 12.64 -5.60
N ASN A 139 3.31 11.54 -5.15
CA ASN A 139 4.13 11.48 -3.95
C ASN A 139 5.39 12.36 -4.07
N GLY A 140 6.05 12.36 -5.24
CA GLY A 140 7.21 13.21 -5.50
C GLY A 140 6.87 14.70 -5.49
N PHE A 141 5.77 15.07 -6.14
CA PHE A 141 5.29 16.45 -6.16
C PHE A 141 4.93 16.95 -4.76
N GLU A 142 4.11 16.20 -4.03
CA GLU A 142 3.60 16.62 -2.71
C GLU A 142 4.68 16.68 -1.65
N VAL A 143 5.64 15.75 -1.63
CA VAL A 143 6.74 15.81 -0.66
C VAL A 143 7.61 17.04 -0.91
N GLY A 144 7.79 17.43 -2.18
CA GLY A 144 8.48 18.67 -2.53
C GLY A 144 7.74 19.92 -2.05
N GLN A 145 6.44 19.98 -2.29
CA GLN A 145 5.59 21.09 -1.82
C GLN A 145 5.58 21.18 -0.29
N ALA A 146 5.40 20.06 0.41
CA ALA A 146 5.38 20.01 1.86
C ALA A 146 6.71 20.49 2.47
N ALA A 147 7.84 20.08 1.89
CA ALA A 147 9.15 20.52 2.32
C ALA A 147 9.35 22.04 2.14
N THR A 148 8.93 22.57 0.98
CA THR A 148 9.01 24.01 0.68
C THR A 148 8.14 24.83 1.63
N GLN A 149 6.87 24.41 1.84
CA GLN A 149 5.95 25.12 2.72
C GLN A 149 6.37 25.12 4.18
N ALA A 150 6.94 24.02 4.64
CA ALA A 150 7.44 23.88 6.01
C ALA A 150 8.87 24.40 6.20
N SER A 151 9.54 24.89 5.14
CA SER A 151 10.97 25.26 5.13
C SER A 151 11.85 24.14 5.72
N THR A 152 11.53 22.89 5.40
CA THR A 152 12.24 21.70 5.87
C THR A 152 12.96 21.00 4.73
N SER A 153 14.03 20.27 5.05
CA SER A 153 14.77 19.48 4.08
C SER A 153 14.06 18.16 3.77
N ILE A 154 14.23 17.68 2.54
CA ILE A 154 13.84 16.31 2.16
C ILE A 154 15.02 15.39 2.46
N LEU A 155 14.83 14.45 3.37
CA LEU A 155 15.80 13.38 3.63
C LEU A 155 15.61 12.26 2.61
N ARG A 156 16.65 11.98 1.85
CA ARG A 156 16.72 10.82 0.95
C ARG A 156 17.32 9.63 1.68
N VAL A 157 16.55 8.59 1.93
CA VAL A 157 17.00 7.34 2.55
C VAL A 157 17.23 6.29 1.45
N ALA A 158 18.48 5.93 1.20
CA ALA A 158 18.86 4.90 0.24
C ALA A 158 18.84 3.52 0.91
N SER A 159 18.28 2.51 0.25
CA SER A 159 18.35 1.14 0.76
C SER A 159 19.78 0.63 0.82
N GLN A 160 20.06 -0.24 1.77
CA GLN A 160 21.26 -1.06 1.79
C GLN A 160 20.93 -2.42 1.20
N ASP A 161 21.52 -2.73 0.07
CA ASP A 161 21.31 -3.98 -0.65
C ASP A 161 22.57 -4.86 -0.60
N THR A 162 22.43 -6.18 -0.62
CA THR A 162 23.54 -7.13 -0.51
C THR A 162 24.53 -7.01 -1.66
N SER A 163 24.09 -6.55 -2.84
CA SER A 163 24.94 -6.35 -4.03
C SER A 163 24.27 -5.36 -5.01
N GLY A 164 25.04 -4.84 -5.96
CA GLY A 164 24.52 -3.99 -7.05
C GLY A 164 23.38 -4.66 -7.82
N ALA A 165 23.54 -5.94 -8.19
CA ALA A 165 22.49 -6.69 -8.86
C ALA A 165 21.23 -6.88 -8.01
N ALA A 166 21.35 -6.95 -6.68
CA ALA A 166 20.22 -6.97 -5.77
C ALA A 166 19.51 -5.59 -5.71
N SER A 167 20.28 -4.50 -5.77
CA SER A 167 19.77 -3.13 -5.77
C SER A 167 18.92 -2.80 -7.00
N GLU A 168 19.23 -3.36 -8.15
CA GLU A 168 18.51 -3.14 -9.42
C GLU A 168 17.17 -3.84 -9.48
N GLN A 169 16.91 -4.78 -8.57
CA GLN A 169 15.65 -5.52 -8.55
C GLN A 169 14.47 -4.65 -8.11
N ALA A 170 13.30 -4.92 -8.72
CA ALA A 170 12.06 -4.24 -8.41
C ALA A 170 11.67 -4.40 -6.93
N GLN A 171 11.04 -3.37 -6.39
CA GLN A 171 10.55 -3.33 -5.01
C GLN A 171 9.59 -4.49 -4.66
N ASP A 172 8.87 -5.01 -5.65
CA ASP A 172 7.93 -6.12 -5.49
C ASP A 172 8.62 -7.40 -5.00
N ASN A 173 9.91 -7.57 -5.33
CA ASN A 173 10.71 -8.69 -4.87
C ASN A 173 11.13 -8.57 -3.40
N TYR A 174 10.99 -7.39 -2.80
CA TYR A 174 11.40 -7.07 -1.42
C TYR A 174 10.23 -6.55 -0.57
N GLY A 175 9.02 -7.08 -0.77
CA GLY A 175 7.85 -6.67 0.04
C GLY A 175 7.50 -5.20 -0.11
N GLN A 176 7.65 -4.65 -1.32
CA GLN A 176 7.41 -3.24 -1.67
C GLN A 176 8.42 -2.24 -1.07
N LEU A 177 9.52 -2.70 -0.46
CA LEU A 177 10.57 -1.80 0.01
C LEU A 177 11.24 -1.08 -1.16
N ARG A 178 11.16 0.22 -1.18
CA ARG A 178 11.74 1.08 -2.22
C ARG A 178 13.26 1.14 -2.09
N ARG A 179 13.96 1.25 -3.23
CA ARG A 179 15.40 1.52 -3.27
C ARG A 179 15.74 2.88 -2.68
N VAL A 180 14.88 3.86 -2.91
CA VAL A 180 15.03 5.21 -2.35
C VAL A 180 13.69 5.63 -1.77
N LEU A 181 13.72 6.15 -0.56
CA LEU A 181 12.59 6.74 0.13
C LEU A 181 12.89 8.21 0.44
N HIS A 182 12.00 9.09 0.04
CA HIS A 182 12.07 10.52 0.35
C HIS A 182 11.16 10.79 1.54
N LEU A 183 11.68 11.44 2.56
CA LEU A 183 10.96 11.74 3.78
C LEU A 183 11.08 13.23 4.11
N THR A 184 9.99 13.83 4.53
CA THR A 184 9.97 15.15 5.17
C THR A 184 9.05 15.12 6.38
N ARG A 185 9.31 15.95 7.36
CA ARG A 185 8.47 16.02 8.56
C ARG A 185 7.03 16.37 8.20
N GLY A 186 6.07 15.71 8.83
CA GLY A 186 4.64 15.88 8.57
C GLY A 186 4.12 15.10 7.36
N ALA A 187 5.01 14.50 6.55
CA ALA A 187 4.57 13.72 5.38
C ALA A 187 3.68 12.53 5.78
N PRO A 188 2.55 12.30 5.10
CA PRO A 188 1.77 11.10 5.28
C PRO A 188 2.55 9.88 4.80
N VAL A 189 2.60 8.86 5.64
CA VAL A 189 3.29 7.62 5.37
C VAL A 189 2.38 6.42 5.65
N MET A 190 2.67 5.30 4.99
CA MET A 190 1.96 4.05 5.16
C MET A 190 2.95 2.93 5.47
N LEU A 191 2.62 2.06 6.44
CA LEU A 191 3.38 0.85 6.72
C LEU A 191 3.26 -0.14 5.55
N LEU A 192 4.39 -0.75 5.18
CA LEU A 192 4.49 -1.78 4.15
C LEU A 192 4.58 -3.20 4.72
N SER A 193 4.63 -3.34 6.04
CA SER A 193 4.80 -4.62 6.73
C SER A 193 3.97 -4.68 7.99
N ASN A 194 3.57 -5.91 8.36
CA ASN A 194 2.92 -6.16 9.65
C ASN A 194 3.99 -6.16 10.75
N LEU A 195 4.10 -5.08 11.50
CA LEU A 195 5.05 -4.96 12.62
C LEU A 195 4.47 -5.56 13.91
N ARG A 196 3.21 -5.25 14.21
CA ARG A 196 2.51 -5.74 15.40
C ARG A 196 1.00 -5.72 15.18
N THR A 197 0.45 -6.80 14.67
CA THR A 197 -0.98 -6.89 14.28
C THR A 197 -1.94 -6.61 15.43
N LYS A 198 -1.62 -7.11 16.65
CA LYS A 198 -2.43 -6.88 17.85
C LYS A 198 -2.47 -5.41 18.31
N ALA A 199 -1.56 -4.59 17.81
CA ALA A 199 -1.48 -3.16 18.11
C ALA A 199 -1.86 -2.28 16.92
N ASN A 200 -2.52 -2.82 15.90
CA ASN A 200 -2.88 -2.17 14.64
C ASN A 200 -1.69 -1.65 13.82
N LEU A 201 -0.46 -2.13 14.07
CA LEU A 201 0.69 -1.87 13.21
C LEU A 201 0.73 -2.93 12.10
N VAL A 202 -0.12 -2.74 11.12
CA VAL A 202 -0.31 -3.66 9.99
C VAL A 202 0.07 -3.01 8.68
N ASN A 203 0.33 -3.82 7.67
CA ASN A 203 0.51 -3.34 6.30
C ASN A 203 -0.72 -2.52 5.88
N GLY A 204 -0.51 -1.31 5.36
CA GLY A 204 -1.56 -0.37 5.02
C GLY A 204 -1.95 0.58 6.17
N ALA A 205 -1.40 0.43 7.38
CA ALA A 205 -1.62 1.40 8.44
C ALA A 205 -0.98 2.75 8.07
N MET A 206 -1.77 3.81 8.16
CA MET A 206 -1.39 5.16 7.76
C MET A 206 -1.06 6.01 8.97
N GLY A 207 -0.13 6.94 8.79
CA GLY A 207 0.28 7.88 9.81
C GLY A 207 1.02 9.07 9.21
N ALA A 208 1.55 9.93 10.08
CA ALA A 208 2.37 11.08 9.69
C ALA A 208 3.79 10.93 10.25
N LEU A 209 4.80 11.26 9.46
CA LEU A 209 6.19 11.26 9.90
C LEU A 209 6.43 12.43 10.88
N ILE A 210 6.88 12.13 12.08
CA ILE A 210 7.17 13.11 13.12
C ILE A 210 8.65 13.47 13.14
N ALA A 211 9.53 12.45 13.19
CA ALA A 211 10.97 12.66 13.28
C ALA A 211 11.75 11.48 12.69
N VAL A 212 12.99 11.75 12.33
CA VAL A 212 13.99 10.74 11.94
C VAL A 212 15.16 10.84 12.88
N GLU A 213 15.55 9.74 13.48
CA GLU A 213 16.73 9.62 14.33
C GLU A 213 17.82 8.86 13.59
N LEU A 214 18.97 9.47 13.48
CA LEU A 214 20.14 8.87 12.83
C LEU A 214 21.07 8.22 13.86
N THR A 215 21.90 7.30 13.41
CA THR A 215 22.96 6.73 14.23
C THR A 215 24.04 7.79 14.51
N PRO A 216 24.68 7.77 15.68
CA PRO A 216 25.78 8.69 15.98
C PRO A 216 26.86 8.59 14.90
N GLY A 217 27.30 9.77 14.39
CA GLY A 217 28.30 9.86 13.32
C GLY A 217 27.75 9.86 11.89
N ALA A 218 26.46 9.60 11.69
CA ALA A 218 25.80 9.71 10.37
C ALA A 218 25.50 11.17 9.96
N THR A 219 25.63 12.13 10.88
CA THR A 219 25.46 13.56 10.63
C THR A 219 26.82 14.21 10.35
N SER A 220 26.94 14.90 9.23
CA SER A 220 28.03 15.88 9.06
C SER A 220 27.81 17.03 10.06
N GLY A 221 28.75 17.28 10.93
CA GLY A 221 28.76 18.11 12.14
C GLY A 221 28.21 19.56 12.16
N THR A 222 27.22 19.89 11.34
CA THR A 222 26.60 21.22 11.26
C THR A 222 25.19 21.32 11.85
N GLY A 223 24.67 20.26 12.49
CA GLY A 223 23.35 20.31 13.14
C GLY A 223 22.15 20.10 12.19
N ASP A 224 22.33 20.24 10.88
CA ASP A 224 21.31 20.00 9.89
C ASP A 224 21.25 18.52 9.50
N LEU A 225 20.03 18.02 9.22
CA LEU A 225 19.86 16.67 8.70
C LEU A 225 20.55 16.56 7.33
N PRO A 226 21.37 15.51 7.10
CA PRO A 226 21.98 15.29 5.81
C PRO A 226 20.91 15.10 4.74
N THR A 227 21.15 15.58 3.53
CA THR A 227 20.20 15.42 2.41
C THR A 227 20.04 13.97 1.96
N SER A 228 21.02 13.12 2.24
CA SER A 228 20.98 11.68 1.87
C SER A 228 21.71 10.81 2.89
N VAL A 229 21.09 9.71 3.28
CA VAL A 229 21.65 8.71 4.21
C VAL A 229 21.39 7.29 3.70
N ALA A 230 22.18 6.32 4.15
CA ALA A 230 21.84 4.91 3.98
C ALA A 230 20.77 4.50 5.01
N ALA A 231 19.95 3.51 4.66
CA ALA A 231 18.93 3.01 5.60
C ALA A 231 19.54 2.43 6.88
N THR A 232 20.77 1.93 6.83
CA THR A 232 21.54 1.46 8.00
C THR A 232 21.96 2.58 8.96
N ASP A 233 22.02 3.81 8.47
CA ASP A 233 22.36 4.98 9.28
C ASP A 233 21.13 5.59 9.95
N VAL A 234 19.95 5.13 9.59
CA VAL A 234 18.70 5.47 10.27
C VAL A 234 18.51 4.54 11.45
N ARG A 235 18.59 5.08 12.66
CA ARG A 235 18.34 4.31 13.88
C ARG A 235 16.87 3.94 14.02
N TYR A 236 15.99 4.91 13.81
CA TYR A 236 14.54 4.75 13.74
C TYR A 236 13.87 6.02 13.21
N VAL A 237 12.62 5.91 12.86
CA VAL A 237 11.73 7.04 12.62
C VAL A 237 10.56 6.99 13.60
N ILE A 238 10.03 8.17 13.95
CA ILE A 238 8.83 8.31 14.76
C ILE A 238 7.68 8.63 13.80
N VAL A 239 6.63 7.82 13.87
CA VAL A 239 5.42 7.98 13.05
C VAL A 239 4.21 8.07 13.98
N ASP A 240 3.40 9.09 13.79
CA ASP A 240 2.08 9.18 14.44
C ASP A 240 1.08 8.32 13.69
N ILE A 241 0.62 7.24 14.31
CA ILE A 241 -0.38 6.32 13.73
C ILE A 241 -1.65 6.38 14.59
N PRO A 242 -2.68 7.13 14.17
CA PRO A 242 -3.88 7.38 14.98
C PRO A 242 -4.64 6.12 15.41
N LYS A 243 -4.48 5.01 14.67
CA LYS A 243 -5.13 3.72 14.97
C LYS A 243 -4.27 2.80 15.84
N TYR A 244 -3.12 3.25 16.32
CA TYR A 244 -2.28 2.47 17.20
C TYR A 244 -2.96 2.20 18.55
N THR A 245 -2.93 0.96 19.02
CA THR A 245 -3.58 0.52 20.27
C THR A 245 -2.63 -0.27 21.17
N GLY A 246 -1.33 -0.20 20.89
CA GLY A 246 -0.30 -0.88 21.70
C GLY A 246 0.16 -0.07 22.91
N PRO A 247 1.15 -0.59 23.65
CA PRO A 247 1.82 0.15 24.71
C PRO A 247 2.46 1.44 24.21
N THR A 248 2.32 2.51 24.94
CA THR A 248 2.86 3.84 24.58
C THR A 248 4.38 3.83 24.58
N PHE A 249 4.99 4.39 23.53
CA PHE A 249 6.41 4.65 23.47
C PHE A 249 6.77 6.01 24.11
N PHE A 250 5.84 6.96 24.05
CA PHE A 250 6.00 8.34 24.53
C PHE A 250 4.78 8.69 25.37
N ALA A 251 4.97 9.08 26.60
CA ALA A 251 3.87 9.33 27.56
C ALA A 251 2.84 10.35 27.05
N ASP A 252 3.35 11.46 26.47
CA ASP A 252 2.52 12.57 25.98
C ASP A 252 1.94 12.33 24.59
N HIS A 253 2.39 11.28 23.88
CA HIS A 253 2.00 10.96 22.49
C HIS A 253 1.71 9.47 22.33
N PRO A 254 0.54 9.00 22.77
CA PRO A 254 0.23 7.57 22.81
C PRO A 254 0.15 6.90 21.44
N THR A 255 -0.05 7.67 20.38
CA THR A 255 -0.13 7.20 18.99
C THR A 255 1.21 7.23 18.25
N TRP A 256 2.25 7.82 18.85
CA TRP A 256 3.57 7.84 18.26
C TRP A 256 4.27 6.50 18.41
N VAL A 257 4.74 5.97 17.29
CA VAL A 257 5.39 4.66 17.23
C VAL A 257 6.79 4.76 16.64
N VAL A 258 7.67 3.90 17.13
CA VAL A 258 9.04 3.79 16.64
C VAL A 258 9.08 2.73 15.54
N VAL A 259 9.52 3.13 14.34
CA VAL A 259 9.69 2.24 13.19
C VAL A 259 11.17 2.19 12.81
N ARG A 260 11.71 0.99 12.67
CA ARG A 260 13.13 0.76 12.34
C ARG A 260 13.26 0.18 10.93
N PRO A 261 14.41 0.39 10.27
CA PRO A 261 14.71 -0.32 9.03
C PRO A 261 14.65 -1.84 9.24
N LEU A 262 14.13 -2.54 8.24
CA LEU A 262 13.98 -4.00 8.27
C LEU A 262 14.73 -4.65 7.11
N PRO A 263 15.42 -5.79 7.34
CA PRO A 263 15.98 -6.61 6.30
C PRO A 263 14.87 -7.46 5.66
N VAL A 264 14.68 -7.35 4.37
CA VAL A 264 13.74 -8.19 3.60
C VAL A 264 14.50 -8.97 2.55
N ARG A 265 14.29 -10.28 2.54
CA ARG A 265 14.89 -11.18 1.56
C ARG A 265 14.13 -11.14 0.25
N HIS A 266 14.85 -11.18 -0.86
CA HIS A 266 14.28 -11.30 -2.18
C HIS A 266 13.39 -12.55 -2.29
N LYS A 267 12.22 -12.44 -2.92
CA LYS A 267 11.22 -13.51 -3.01
C LYS A 267 11.79 -14.82 -3.58
N ARG A 268 12.61 -14.73 -4.64
CA ARG A 268 13.17 -15.89 -5.36
C ARG A 268 14.61 -16.18 -4.96
N ILE A 269 15.47 -15.16 -4.86
CA ILE A 269 16.92 -15.30 -4.62
C ILE A 269 17.21 -15.00 -3.14
N LYS A 270 17.12 -15.99 -2.28
CA LYS A 270 17.17 -15.86 -0.82
C LYS A 270 18.45 -15.24 -0.25
N LYS A 271 19.56 -15.29 -0.98
CA LYS A 271 20.83 -14.66 -0.61
C LYS A 271 20.80 -13.13 -0.75
N TRP A 272 19.88 -12.58 -1.54
CA TRP A 272 19.73 -11.13 -1.71
C TRP A 272 18.81 -10.55 -0.64
N VAL A 273 19.29 -9.52 0.01
CA VAL A 273 18.59 -8.81 1.10
C VAL A 273 18.60 -7.33 0.82
N ARG A 274 17.49 -6.68 1.07
CA ARG A 274 17.34 -5.22 1.10
C ARG A 274 17.03 -4.79 2.52
N ILE A 275 17.78 -3.80 3.03
CA ILE A 275 17.48 -3.13 4.30
C ILE A 275 16.91 -1.76 3.96
N GLN A 276 15.69 -1.49 4.45
CA GLN A 276 15.02 -0.21 4.27
C GLN A 276 13.95 -0.02 5.34
N LEU A 277 13.51 1.22 5.55
CA LEU A 277 12.31 1.51 6.33
C LEU A 277 11.09 0.88 5.65
N PRO A 278 10.24 0.16 6.40
CA PRO A 278 9.01 -0.43 5.88
C PRO A 278 7.89 0.61 5.70
N LEU A 279 8.21 1.71 5.02
CA LEU A 279 7.35 2.85 4.81
C LEU A 279 7.25 3.21 3.32
N ALA A 280 6.10 3.76 2.95
CA ALA A 280 5.90 4.47 1.70
C ALA A 280 5.23 5.81 1.98
N LEU A 281 5.50 6.82 1.13
CA LEU A 281 4.70 8.05 1.12
C LEU A 281 3.26 7.71 0.74
N ALA A 282 2.32 8.42 1.32
CA ALA A 282 0.90 8.14 1.20
C ALA A 282 0.06 9.33 0.73
N TYR A 283 0.64 10.29 0.02
CA TYR A 283 -0.13 11.29 -0.73
C TYR A 283 -0.86 10.65 -1.92
N GLY A 284 -0.17 9.74 -2.62
CA GLY A 284 -0.72 8.89 -3.67
C GLY A 284 -0.49 7.42 -3.37
N ILE A 285 -1.52 6.60 -3.44
CA ILE A 285 -1.45 5.15 -3.23
C ILE A 285 -2.18 4.42 -4.35
N THR A 286 -1.85 3.15 -4.56
CA THR A 286 -2.59 2.32 -5.52
C THR A 286 -3.62 1.44 -4.80
N ILE A 287 -4.66 1.06 -5.53
CA ILE A 287 -5.80 0.28 -5.03
C ILE A 287 -5.37 -0.98 -4.26
N HIS A 288 -4.27 -1.62 -4.67
CA HIS A 288 -3.76 -2.83 -4.01
C HIS A 288 -3.02 -2.57 -2.69
N LYS A 289 -2.76 -1.32 -2.34
CA LYS A 289 -2.10 -0.93 -1.10
C LYS A 289 -3.04 -0.31 -0.08
N SER A 290 -4.30 -0.07 -0.48
CA SER A 290 -5.33 0.55 0.36
C SER A 290 -6.05 -0.46 1.25
#